data_6ea83275b33be3f628ac7fee88563d63
#
_entry.id   6ea83275b33be3f628ac7fee88563d63
#
_cell.length_a   1.000
_cell.length_b   1.000
_cell.length_c   1.000
_cell.angle_alpha   90.00
_cell.angle_beta   90.00
_cell.angle_gamma   90.00
#
_symmetry.space_group_name_H-M   'P 1'
#
loop_
_entity.id
_entity.type
_entity.pdbx_description
1 polymer ?
#
loop_
_entity_poly.entity_id
_entity_poly.type
_entity_poly.pdbx_seq_one_letter_code
_entity_poly.pdbx_strand_id
1 'polypeptide(L)'
;MGKYAKVKSGGILKGAFIISLGALVAKILGAIYRVPLTNILKSEGLGVYQTVFPVYSILLVFSSSGVPSALAKLVSSGDDGEKVLSRAAALFLPLGFIGSLLMAFSAPLLAAAQGNPQAKYAYIALSPSVFLVSALSCARGFFQGENDMLPTALSQITEQTVKLAAGLTLCYLFRSNYAIAGAAACVAVTLSELAAVLFMAIKLKKRGVKINSFNNGYSLKKIIATAFPVTLSAILLPLARAYDSFTVINILKSYTENAVGLYGVYTGSVESVVGVPVALC
;
A
#
# COMPACT_ATOMS: atom_id res chain seq x y z
N MET A 1 16.11 -27.02 18.63
CA MET A 1 17.36 -26.24 18.57
C MET A 1 17.40 -25.54 17.21
N GLY A 2 17.29 -24.21 17.19
CA GLY A 2 16.95 -23.41 16.03
C GLY A 2 18.00 -23.37 14.93
N LYS A 3 17.54 -23.51 13.70
CA LYS A 3 18.29 -23.36 12.44
C LYS A 3 18.61 -21.88 12.10
N TYR A 4 18.86 -21.02 13.08
CA TYR A 4 19.13 -19.61 12.83
C TYR A 4 20.64 -19.36 12.83
N ALA A 5 21.19 -19.25 11.63
CA ALA A 5 22.60 -18.92 11.42
C ALA A 5 22.89 -17.50 11.94
N LYS A 6 23.95 -17.37 12.77
CA LYS A 6 24.54 -16.08 13.15
C LYS A 6 24.73 -15.22 11.87
N VAL A 7 24.02 -14.09 11.79
CA VAL A 7 24.15 -13.13 10.67
C VAL A 7 25.55 -12.58 10.66
N LYS A 8 26.34 -12.90 9.61
CA LYS A 8 27.61 -12.23 9.33
C LYS A 8 27.28 -10.77 8.91
N SER A 9 28.03 -9.79 9.44
CA SER A 9 27.83 -8.35 9.18
C SER A 9 27.74 -8.01 7.69
N GLY A 10 28.42 -8.72 6.81
CA GLY A 10 28.31 -8.61 5.35
C GLY A 10 26.93 -8.97 4.78
N GLY A 11 26.12 -9.77 5.48
CA GLY A 11 24.76 -10.12 5.04
C GLY A 11 23.76 -8.98 5.20
N ILE A 12 23.90 -8.16 6.24
CA ILE A 12 23.02 -7.03 6.52
C ILE A 12 23.20 -5.93 5.46
N LEU A 13 24.43 -5.57 5.15
CA LEU A 13 24.75 -4.57 4.11
C LEU A 13 24.24 -5.00 2.74
N LYS A 14 24.44 -6.28 2.38
CA LYS A 14 23.91 -6.84 1.13
C LYS A 14 22.38 -6.82 1.11
N GLY A 15 21.73 -7.17 2.21
CA GLY A 15 20.26 -7.12 2.33
C GLY A 15 19.72 -5.70 2.19
N ALA A 16 20.32 -4.73 2.87
CA ALA A 16 19.96 -3.31 2.76
C ALA A 16 20.14 -2.80 1.32
N PHE A 17 21.23 -3.15 0.65
CA PHE A 17 21.46 -2.79 -0.75
C PHE A 17 20.38 -3.37 -1.68
N ILE A 18 20.03 -4.65 -1.52
CA ILE A 18 19.00 -5.31 -2.34
C ILE A 18 17.65 -4.62 -2.19
N ILE A 19 17.21 -4.31 -0.96
CA ILE A 19 15.91 -3.67 -0.73
C ILE A 19 15.90 -2.23 -1.24
N SER A 20 17.00 -1.49 -1.06
CA SER A 20 17.15 -0.13 -1.57
C SER A 20 17.14 -0.10 -3.10
N LEU A 21 17.83 -1.02 -3.76
CA LEU A 21 17.83 -1.14 -5.22
C LEU A 21 16.44 -1.53 -5.73
N GLY A 22 15.76 -2.48 -5.08
CA GLY A 22 14.38 -2.86 -5.41
C GLY A 22 13.41 -1.69 -5.27
N ALA A 23 13.53 -0.92 -4.18
CA ALA A 23 12.72 0.27 -3.96
C ALA A 23 13.01 1.37 -4.99
N LEU A 24 14.27 1.56 -5.39
CA LEU A 24 14.64 2.52 -6.44
C LEU A 24 14.03 2.14 -7.79
N VAL A 25 14.15 0.87 -8.20
CA VAL A 25 13.54 0.37 -9.43
C VAL A 25 12.02 0.53 -9.38
N ALA A 26 11.38 0.20 -8.24
CA ALA A 26 9.95 0.38 -8.07
C ALA A 26 9.53 1.87 -8.16
N LYS A 27 10.32 2.80 -7.60
CA LYS A 27 10.08 4.26 -7.73
C LYS A 27 10.21 4.73 -9.18
N ILE A 28 11.21 4.25 -9.92
CA ILE A 28 11.41 4.58 -11.34
C ILE A 28 10.20 4.09 -12.16
N LEU A 29 9.76 2.84 -11.97
CA LEU A 29 8.57 2.30 -12.64
C LEU A 29 7.31 3.10 -12.29
N GLY A 30 7.15 3.49 -11.02
CA GLY A 30 6.06 4.36 -10.58
C GLY A 30 6.07 5.73 -11.24
N ALA A 31 7.24 6.33 -11.42
CA ALA A 31 7.41 7.61 -12.13
C ALA A 31 7.09 7.47 -13.62
N ILE A 32 7.57 6.41 -14.27
CA ILE A 32 7.25 6.07 -15.67
C ILE A 32 5.73 5.88 -15.86
N TYR A 33 5.08 5.21 -14.91
CA TYR A 33 3.61 5.05 -14.92
C TYR A 33 2.86 6.38 -14.87
N ARG A 34 3.35 7.32 -14.08
CA ARG A 34 2.61 8.54 -13.72
C ARG A 34 2.41 9.50 -14.90
N VAL A 35 3.42 9.67 -15.74
CA VAL A 35 3.34 10.60 -16.88
C VAL A 35 2.26 10.19 -17.89
N PRO A 36 2.25 8.95 -18.43
CA PRO A 36 1.17 8.51 -19.31
C PRO A 36 -0.20 8.50 -18.62
N LEU A 37 -0.25 8.09 -17.34
CA LEU A 37 -1.50 8.07 -16.56
C LEU A 37 -2.15 9.44 -16.51
N THR A 38 -1.38 10.50 -16.20
CA THR A 38 -1.88 11.87 -16.12
C THR A 38 -2.42 12.34 -17.48
N ASN A 39 -1.75 11.98 -18.58
CA ASN A 39 -2.19 12.32 -19.92
C ASN A 39 -3.49 11.61 -20.33
N ILE A 40 -3.69 10.36 -19.88
CA ILE A 40 -4.90 9.57 -20.19
C ILE A 40 -6.08 10.03 -19.34
N LEU A 41 -5.88 10.22 -18.03
CA LEU A 41 -6.94 10.56 -17.09
C LEU A 41 -7.36 12.02 -17.17
N LYS A 42 -6.49 12.90 -17.70
CA LYS A 42 -6.65 14.36 -17.63
C LYS A 42 -6.89 14.83 -16.18
N SER A 43 -7.33 16.09 -16.00
CA SER A 43 -7.56 16.66 -14.66
C SER A 43 -8.68 15.95 -13.89
N GLU A 44 -9.81 15.71 -14.54
CA GLU A 44 -11.02 15.19 -13.89
C GLU A 44 -10.83 13.73 -13.43
N GLY A 45 -10.31 12.87 -14.30
CA GLY A 45 -10.03 11.47 -13.96
C GLY A 45 -8.91 11.35 -12.92
N LEU A 46 -7.90 12.22 -12.99
CA LEU A 46 -6.86 12.30 -12.00
C LEU A 46 -7.42 12.75 -10.64
N GLY A 47 -8.39 13.68 -10.64
CA GLY A 47 -9.10 14.09 -9.44
C GLY A 47 -9.86 12.95 -8.78
N VAL A 48 -10.61 12.14 -9.56
CA VAL A 48 -11.31 10.96 -9.05
C VAL A 48 -10.31 9.96 -8.45
N TYR A 49 -9.21 9.68 -9.15
CA TYR A 49 -8.16 8.78 -8.69
C TYR A 49 -7.50 9.25 -7.39
N GLN A 50 -7.13 10.53 -7.29
CA GLN A 50 -6.40 11.08 -6.14
C GLN A 50 -7.28 11.31 -4.90
N THR A 51 -8.57 11.54 -5.07
CA THR A 51 -9.51 11.77 -3.95
C THR A 51 -9.53 10.60 -2.95
N VAL A 52 -9.34 9.36 -3.42
CA VAL A 52 -9.49 8.16 -2.57
C VAL A 52 -8.26 7.82 -1.73
N PHE A 53 -7.06 8.23 -2.16
CA PHE A 53 -5.81 7.83 -1.54
C PHE A 53 -5.62 8.29 -0.09
N PRO A 54 -6.04 9.50 0.32
CA PRO A 54 -5.88 9.93 1.72
C PRO A 54 -6.59 9.01 2.72
N VAL A 55 -7.86 8.66 2.45
CA VAL A 55 -8.63 7.75 3.31
C VAL A 55 -8.07 6.33 3.23
N TYR A 56 -7.75 5.84 2.03
CA TYR A 56 -7.08 4.57 1.84
C TYR A 56 -5.78 4.47 2.65
N SER A 57 -4.95 5.53 2.65
CA SER A 57 -3.70 5.57 3.39
C SER A 57 -3.89 5.48 4.91
N ILE A 58 -4.97 6.07 5.46
CA ILE A 58 -5.32 5.91 6.88
C ILE A 58 -5.59 4.44 7.19
N LEU A 59 -6.42 3.77 6.38
CA LEU A 59 -6.74 2.35 6.59
C LEU A 59 -5.49 1.46 6.46
N LEU A 60 -4.58 1.79 5.53
CA LEU A 60 -3.30 1.10 5.39
C LEU A 60 -2.41 1.27 6.62
N VAL A 61 -2.37 2.45 7.23
CA VAL A 61 -1.56 2.67 8.42
C VAL A 61 -2.00 1.72 9.54
N PHE A 62 -3.28 1.60 9.79
CA PHE A 62 -3.79 0.71 10.84
C PHE A 62 -3.59 -0.78 10.51
N SER A 63 -3.70 -1.17 9.25
CA SER A 63 -3.68 -2.58 8.85
C SER A 63 -2.31 -3.09 8.44
N SER A 64 -1.33 -2.20 8.14
CA SER A 64 -0.08 -2.66 7.54
C SER A 64 1.20 -1.90 7.89
N SER A 65 1.16 -0.61 8.31
CA SER A 65 2.39 0.20 8.37
C SER A 65 3.43 -0.29 9.38
N GLY A 66 3.03 -0.66 10.59
CA GLY A 66 3.94 -1.16 11.63
C GLY A 66 4.30 -2.64 11.49
N VAL A 67 3.57 -3.38 10.62
CA VAL A 67 3.65 -4.85 10.56
C VAL A 67 5.00 -5.36 10.05
N PRO A 68 5.52 -4.89 8.89
CA PRO A 68 6.79 -5.40 8.40
C PRO A 68 7.94 -5.15 9.37
N SER A 69 8.00 -3.94 9.96
CA SER A 69 9.04 -3.57 10.92
C SER A 69 8.96 -4.39 12.21
N ALA A 70 7.74 -4.66 12.70
CA ALA A 70 7.54 -5.48 13.89
C ALA A 70 7.96 -6.93 13.66
N LEU A 71 7.52 -7.54 12.56
CA LEU A 71 7.90 -8.91 12.21
C LEU A 71 9.41 -9.01 11.97
N ALA A 72 9.97 -8.08 11.18
CA ALA A 72 11.39 -8.06 10.91
C ALA A 72 12.22 -8.00 12.20
N LYS A 73 11.84 -7.13 13.15
CA LYS A 73 12.51 -7.00 14.44
C LYS A 73 12.38 -8.27 15.27
N LEU A 74 11.16 -8.82 15.42
CA LEU A 74 10.92 -9.98 16.29
C LEU A 74 11.60 -11.25 15.76
N VAL A 75 11.50 -11.50 14.44
CA VAL A 75 12.12 -12.66 13.80
C VAL A 75 13.66 -12.53 13.83
N SER A 76 14.21 -11.36 13.50
CA SER A 76 15.67 -11.15 13.55
C SER A 76 16.24 -11.21 14.96
N SER A 77 15.44 -10.97 15.99
CA SER A 77 15.83 -11.10 17.41
C SER A 77 15.85 -12.56 17.89
N GLY A 78 15.50 -13.55 17.04
CA GLY A 78 15.55 -14.97 17.35
C GLY A 78 14.20 -15.58 17.73
N ASP A 79 13.10 -14.85 17.63
CA ASP A 79 11.76 -15.43 17.78
C ASP A 79 11.45 -16.39 16.60
N ASP A 80 10.61 -17.40 16.85
CA ASP A 80 10.18 -18.36 15.83
C ASP A 80 9.39 -17.65 14.72
N GLY A 81 9.98 -17.53 13.53
CA GLY A 81 9.43 -16.77 12.42
C GLY A 81 8.05 -17.26 11.95
N GLU A 82 7.82 -18.58 11.94
CA GLU A 82 6.52 -19.14 11.55
C GLU A 82 5.43 -18.82 12.57
N LYS A 83 5.77 -18.86 13.87
CA LYS A 83 4.83 -18.49 14.93
C LYS A 83 4.52 -16.99 14.90
N VAL A 84 5.54 -16.15 14.73
CA VAL A 84 5.36 -14.70 14.62
C VAL A 84 4.50 -14.36 13.41
N LEU A 85 4.79 -14.93 12.23
CA LEU A 85 4.03 -14.73 11.00
C LEU A 85 2.57 -15.16 11.16
N SER A 86 2.33 -16.37 11.66
CA SER A 86 0.98 -16.92 11.85
C SER A 86 0.16 -16.07 12.81
N ARG A 87 0.78 -15.60 13.90
CA ARG A 87 0.10 -14.76 14.88
C ARG A 87 -0.15 -13.33 14.40
N ALA A 88 0.78 -12.77 13.63
CA ALA A 88 0.58 -11.48 12.97
C ALA A 88 -0.53 -11.57 11.90
N ALA A 89 -0.53 -12.60 11.08
CA ALA A 89 -1.59 -12.85 10.10
C ALA A 89 -2.96 -12.97 10.77
N ALA A 90 -3.06 -13.67 11.92
CA ALA A 90 -4.29 -13.79 12.70
C ALA A 90 -4.85 -12.46 13.18
N LEU A 91 -4.00 -11.44 13.39
CA LEU A 91 -4.43 -10.10 13.80
C LEU A 91 -4.69 -9.19 12.59
N PHE A 92 -3.72 -9.10 11.68
CA PHE A 92 -3.73 -8.07 10.64
C PHE A 92 -4.57 -8.43 9.41
N LEU A 93 -4.79 -9.73 9.09
CA LEU A 93 -5.69 -10.10 8.00
C LEU A 93 -7.15 -9.75 8.31
N PRO A 94 -7.71 -10.08 9.49
CA PRO A 94 -9.05 -9.62 9.84
C PRO A 94 -9.18 -8.10 9.90
N LEU A 95 -8.17 -7.38 10.43
CA LEU A 95 -8.17 -5.91 10.43
C LEU A 95 -8.19 -5.35 9.00
N GLY A 96 -7.37 -5.88 8.10
CA GLY A 96 -7.37 -5.50 6.69
C GLY A 96 -8.69 -5.82 6.00
N PHE A 97 -9.31 -6.97 6.32
CA PHE A 97 -10.61 -7.36 5.77
C PHE A 97 -11.73 -6.42 6.25
N ILE A 98 -11.78 -6.13 7.54
CA ILE A 98 -12.73 -5.15 8.11
C ILE A 98 -12.51 -3.77 7.49
N GLY A 99 -11.25 -3.32 7.34
CA GLY A 99 -10.91 -2.07 6.67
C GLY A 99 -11.38 -2.03 5.21
N SER A 100 -11.22 -3.13 4.47
CA SER A 100 -11.76 -3.28 3.10
C SER A 100 -13.29 -3.12 3.08
N LEU A 101 -14.00 -3.81 3.97
CA LEU A 101 -15.46 -3.70 4.05
C LEU A 101 -15.90 -2.30 4.44
N LEU A 102 -15.27 -1.70 5.45
CA LEU A 102 -15.58 -0.33 5.87
C LEU A 102 -15.39 0.66 4.71
N MET A 103 -14.28 0.55 3.96
CA MET A 103 -14.04 1.40 2.80
C MET A 103 -15.08 1.19 1.69
N ALA A 104 -15.45 -0.06 1.40
CA ALA A 104 -16.43 -0.37 0.38
C ALA A 104 -17.83 0.14 0.74
N PHE A 105 -18.29 -0.12 1.95
CA PHE A 105 -19.64 0.29 2.39
C PHE A 105 -19.75 1.81 2.63
N SER A 106 -18.68 2.46 3.09
CA SER A 106 -18.67 3.92 3.28
C SER A 106 -18.36 4.70 1.99
N ALA A 107 -18.07 4.03 0.87
CA ALA A 107 -17.67 4.66 -0.39
C ALA A 107 -18.61 5.79 -0.86
N PRO A 108 -19.94 5.65 -0.88
CA PRO A 108 -20.83 6.74 -1.28
C PRO A 108 -20.77 7.94 -0.33
N LEU A 109 -20.70 7.67 0.98
CA LEU A 109 -20.63 8.70 2.02
C LEU A 109 -19.32 9.48 1.95
N LEU A 110 -18.19 8.78 1.85
CA LEU A 110 -16.86 9.38 1.74
C LEU A 110 -16.74 10.23 0.48
N ALA A 111 -17.17 9.71 -0.66
CA ALA A 111 -17.13 10.41 -1.94
C ALA A 111 -17.99 11.70 -1.92
N ALA A 112 -19.18 11.64 -1.32
CA ALA A 112 -20.06 12.79 -1.16
C ALA A 112 -19.45 13.83 -0.20
N ALA A 113 -18.93 13.40 0.96
CA ALA A 113 -18.32 14.28 1.96
C ALA A 113 -17.07 15.00 1.44
N GLN A 114 -16.29 14.34 0.58
CA GLN A 114 -15.14 14.97 -0.11
C GLN A 114 -15.56 15.87 -1.29
N GLY A 115 -16.86 16.02 -1.55
CA GLY A 115 -17.32 16.81 -2.69
C GLY A 115 -17.07 16.15 -4.05
N ASN A 116 -16.79 14.85 -4.13
CA ASN A 116 -16.57 14.12 -5.37
C ASN A 116 -17.39 12.82 -5.42
N PRO A 117 -18.72 12.90 -5.68
CA PRO A 117 -19.58 11.72 -5.70
C PRO A 117 -19.16 10.63 -6.69
N GLN A 118 -18.44 11.00 -7.76
CA GLN A 118 -17.94 10.05 -8.75
C GLN A 118 -16.81 9.17 -8.21
N ALA A 119 -16.10 9.60 -7.17
CA ALA A 119 -15.04 8.83 -6.53
C ALA A 119 -15.55 7.54 -5.85
N LYS A 120 -16.87 7.36 -5.67
CA LYS A 120 -17.44 6.14 -5.08
C LYS A 120 -16.97 4.86 -5.78
N TYR A 121 -16.88 4.89 -7.11
CA TYR A 121 -16.41 3.73 -7.88
C TYR A 121 -14.92 3.44 -7.65
N ALA A 122 -14.11 4.50 -7.50
CA ALA A 122 -12.69 4.38 -7.17
C ALA A 122 -12.48 3.84 -5.74
N TYR A 123 -13.30 4.25 -4.77
CA TYR A 123 -13.31 3.68 -3.41
C TYR A 123 -13.62 2.18 -3.41
N ILE A 124 -14.67 1.76 -4.13
CA ILE A 124 -15.05 0.34 -4.23
C ILE A 124 -13.94 -0.45 -4.92
N ALA A 125 -13.37 0.07 -6.00
CA ALA A 125 -12.30 -0.57 -6.76
C ALA A 125 -11.01 -0.77 -5.93
N LEU A 126 -10.70 0.19 -5.05
CA LEU A 126 -9.50 0.18 -4.22
C LEU A 126 -9.71 -0.54 -2.87
N SER A 127 -10.96 -0.76 -2.44
CA SER A 127 -11.22 -1.34 -1.11
C SER A 127 -10.58 -2.72 -0.87
N PRO A 128 -10.51 -3.68 -1.83
CA PRO A 128 -9.85 -4.97 -1.58
C PRO A 128 -8.34 -4.85 -1.33
N SER A 129 -7.72 -3.77 -1.79
CA SER A 129 -6.31 -3.47 -1.58
C SER A 129 -5.94 -3.42 -0.10
N VAL A 130 -6.81 -2.92 0.78
CA VAL A 130 -6.53 -2.83 2.22
C VAL A 130 -6.24 -4.21 2.81
N PHE A 131 -7.02 -5.22 2.43
CA PHE A 131 -6.79 -6.61 2.82
C PHE A 131 -5.51 -7.19 2.19
N LEU A 132 -5.32 -6.96 0.88
CA LEU A 132 -4.16 -7.48 0.15
C LEU A 132 -2.85 -6.93 0.70
N VAL A 133 -2.79 -5.63 1.00
CA VAL A 133 -1.60 -4.99 1.59
C VAL A 133 -1.33 -5.50 3.01
N SER A 134 -2.35 -5.83 3.79
CA SER A 134 -2.16 -6.45 5.11
C SER A 134 -1.47 -7.81 4.99
N ALA A 135 -1.91 -8.64 4.04
CA ALA A 135 -1.28 -9.93 3.75
C ALA A 135 0.16 -9.77 3.25
N LEU A 136 0.37 -8.83 2.33
CA LEU A 136 1.68 -8.51 1.76
C LEU A 136 2.65 -8.03 2.83
N SER A 137 2.20 -7.19 3.76
CA SER A 137 2.99 -6.66 4.87
C SER A 137 3.47 -7.75 5.82
N CYS A 138 2.61 -8.70 6.16
CA CYS A 138 2.99 -9.87 6.97
C CYS A 138 4.08 -10.70 6.26
N ALA A 139 3.89 -11.01 4.98
CA ALA A 139 4.84 -11.80 4.21
C ALA A 139 6.18 -11.08 4.03
N ARG A 140 6.17 -9.79 3.69
CA ARG A 140 7.39 -8.96 3.58
C ARG A 140 8.14 -8.89 4.90
N GLY A 141 7.43 -8.64 6.02
CA GLY A 141 8.04 -8.57 7.34
C GLY A 141 8.71 -9.87 7.77
N PHE A 142 8.10 -11.02 7.45
CA PHE A 142 8.70 -12.33 7.69
C PHE A 142 10.04 -12.50 6.95
N PHE A 143 10.07 -12.27 5.63
CA PHE A 143 11.29 -12.42 4.85
C PHE A 143 12.38 -11.42 5.27
N GLN A 144 12.00 -10.19 5.60
CA GLN A 144 12.94 -9.19 6.14
C GLN A 144 13.54 -9.65 7.49
N GLY A 145 12.72 -10.25 8.34
CA GLY A 145 13.18 -10.83 9.61
C GLY A 145 14.13 -11.99 9.45
N GLU A 146 13.94 -12.80 8.42
CA GLU A 146 14.84 -13.89 8.01
C GLU A 146 16.13 -13.39 7.31
N ASN A 147 16.32 -12.06 7.18
CA ASN A 147 17.38 -11.41 6.40
C ASN A 147 17.40 -11.81 4.90
N ASP A 148 16.28 -12.30 4.36
CA ASP A 148 16.08 -12.57 2.95
C ASP A 148 15.30 -11.41 2.31
N MET A 149 16.01 -10.37 1.88
CA MET A 149 15.43 -9.14 1.34
C MET A 149 14.96 -9.28 -0.10
N LEU A 150 15.44 -10.31 -0.83
CA LEU A 150 15.16 -10.48 -2.25
C LEU A 150 13.67 -10.68 -2.57
N PRO A 151 12.90 -11.52 -1.84
CA PRO A 151 11.46 -11.63 -2.08
C PRO A 151 10.72 -10.31 -1.92
N THR A 152 11.08 -9.50 -0.91
CA THR A 152 10.49 -8.18 -0.70
C THR A 152 10.76 -7.25 -1.88
N ALA A 153 12.01 -7.12 -2.32
CA ALA A 153 12.39 -6.29 -3.46
C ALA A 153 11.67 -6.72 -4.75
N LEU A 154 11.67 -8.02 -5.05
CA LEU A 154 10.98 -8.55 -6.23
C LEU A 154 9.47 -8.37 -6.17
N SER A 155 8.85 -8.48 -4.99
CA SER A 155 7.41 -8.22 -4.83
C SER A 155 7.05 -6.77 -5.13
N GLN A 156 7.89 -5.80 -4.75
CA GLN A 156 7.71 -4.38 -5.08
C GLN A 156 7.83 -4.12 -6.59
N ILE A 157 8.80 -4.74 -7.24
CA ILE A 157 8.98 -4.63 -8.70
C ILE A 157 7.76 -5.25 -9.42
N THR A 158 7.31 -6.43 -8.98
CA THR A 158 6.11 -7.10 -9.54
C THR A 158 4.89 -6.20 -9.42
N GLU A 159 4.66 -5.62 -8.23
CA GLU A 159 3.55 -4.68 -7.97
C GLU A 159 3.60 -3.50 -8.95
N GLN A 160 4.73 -2.82 -9.10
CA GLN A 160 4.83 -1.66 -9.98
C GLN A 160 4.72 -2.04 -11.46
N THR A 161 5.27 -3.19 -11.87
CA THR A 161 5.17 -3.67 -13.25
C THR A 161 3.72 -3.98 -13.64
N VAL A 162 3.00 -4.70 -12.77
CA VAL A 162 1.58 -5.02 -13.01
C VAL A 162 0.74 -3.75 -12.99
N LYS A 163 0.98 -2.84 -12.03
CA LYS A 163 0.30 -1.55 -11.97
C LYS A 163 0.51 -0.72 -13.24
N LEU A 164 1.72 -0.66 -13.74
CA LEU A 164 2.04 0.04 -14.99
C LEU A 164 1.29 -0.59 -16.18
N ALA A 165 1.40 -1.90 -16.36
CA ALA A 165 0.76 -2.58 -17.48
C ALA A 165 -0.77 -2.51 -17.40
N ALA A 166 -1.37 -2.99 -16.29
CA ALA A 166 -2.81 -3.00 -16.11
C ALA A 166 -3.39 -1.58 -16.04
N GLY A 167 -2.71 -0.66 -15.35
CA GLY A 167 -3.18 0.72 -15.17
C GLY A 167 -3.27 1.47 -16.47
N LEU A 168 -2.22 1.47 -17.29
CA LEU A 168 -2.27 2.16 -18.58
C LEU A 168 -3.29 1.52 -19.52
N THR A 169 -3.36 0.19 -19.55
CA THR A 169 -4.31 -0.52 -20.41
C THR A 169 -5.75 -0.21 -20.00
N LEU A 170 -6.10 -0.39 -18.72
CA LEU A 170 -7.46 -0.15 -18.25
C LEU A 170 -7.87 1.31 -18.38
N CYS A 171 -7.00 2.26 -17.99
CA CYS A 171 -7.29 3.69 -18.15
C CYS A 171 -7.49 4.08 -19.61
N TYR A 172 -6.70 3.53 -20.52
CA TYR A 172 -6.85 3.78 -21.95
C TYR A 172 -8.17 3.24 -22.53
N LEU A 173 -8.57 2.04 -22.10
CA LEU A 173 -9.84 1.42 -22.53
C LEU A 173 -11.06 2.25 -22.07
N PHE A 174 -11.01 2.82 -20.87
CA PHE A 174 -12.13 3.55 -20.27
C PHE A 174 -11.98 5.08 -20.35
N ARG A 175 -11.04 5.60 -21.15
CA ARG A 175 -10.72 7.05 -21.24
C ARG A 175 -11.87 7.96 -21.65
N SER A 176 -12.94 7.40 -22.21
CA SER A 176 -14.13 8.16 -22.63
C SER A 176 -14.97 8.65 -21.44
N ASN A 177 -14.77 8.09 -20.24
CA ASN A 177 -15.46 8.50 -19.02
C ASN A 177 -14.48 8.60 -17.87
N TYR A 178 -14.20 9.83 -17.39
CA TYR A 178 -13.14 10.07 -16.39
C TYR A 178 -13.43 9.37 -15.06
N ALA A 179 -14.70 9.25 -14.63
CA ALA A 179 -15.04 8.57 -13.38
C ALA A 179 -14.68 7.08 -13.45
N ILE A 180 -15.00 6.45 -14.59
CA ILE A 180 -14.67 5.05 -14.82
C ILE A 180 -13.16 4.88 -15.02
N ALA A 181 -12.51 5.78 -15.74
CA ALA A 181 -11.05 5.74 -15.93
C ALA A 181 -10.29 5.91 -14.63
N GLY A 182 -10.72 6.83 -13.73
CA GLY A 182 -10.15 6.98 -12.40
C GLY A 182 -10.35 5.73 -11.50
N ALA A 183 -11.54 5.11 -11.57
CA ALA A 183 -11.79 3.84 -10.90
C ALA A 183 -10.98 2.68 -11.49
N ALA A 184 -10.79 2.66 -12.82
CA ALA A 184 -9.96 1.67 -13.51
C ALA A 184 -8.48 1.74 -13.08
N ALA A 185 -7.96 2.96 -12.83
CA ALA A 185 -6.65 3.13 -12.22
C ALA A 185 -6.57 2.51 -10.81
N CYS A 186 -7.63 2.63 -10.01
CA CYS A 186 -7.73 1.99 -8.69
C CYS A 186 -7.83 0.46 -8.79
N VAL A 187 -8.58 -0.08 -9.76
CA VAL A 187 -8.60 -1.53 -10.05
C VAL A 187 -7.19 -2.03 -10.37
N ALA A 188 -6.41 -1.28 -11.15
CA ALA A 188 -5.04 -1.66 -11.47
C ALA A 188 -4.12 -1.70 -10.23
N VAL A 189 -4.32 -0.80 -9.26
CA VAL A 189 -3.63 -0.87 -7.95
C VAL A 189 -3.99 -2.18 -7.25
N THR A 190 -5.28 -2.50 -7.13
CA THR A 190 -5.74 -3.74 -6.49
C THR A 190 -5.18 -4.99 -7.19
N LEU A 191 -5.18 -5.02 -8.53
CA LEU A 191 -4.60 -6.13 -9.30
C LEU A 191 -3.09 -6.25 -9.08
N SER A 192 -2.37 -5.14 -8.97
CA SER A 192 -0.93 -5.14 -8.73
C SER A 192 -0.57 -5.71 -7.36
N GLU A 193 -1.34 -5.36 -6.34
CA GLU A 193 -1.17 -5.89 -4.99
C GLU A 193 -1.55 -7.37 -4.91
N LEU A 194 -2.61 -7.79 -5.61
CA LEU A 194 -2.96 -9.20 -5.73
C LEU A 194 -1.81 -10.00 -6.36
N ALA A 195 -1.21 -9.50 -7.44
CA ALA A 195 -0.05 -10.14 -8.07
C ALA A 195 1.14 -10.24 -7.11
N ALA A 196 1.42 -9.19 -6.34
CA ALA A 196 2.46 -9.20 -5.33
C ALA A 196 2.18 -10.18 -4.18
N VAL A 197 0.92 -10.28 -3.71
CA VAL A 197 0.49 -11.26 -2.71
C VAL A 197 0.67 -12.68 -3.23
N LEU A 198 0.23 -12.96 -4.45
CA LEU A 198 0.39 -14.29 -5.07
C LEU A 198 1.87 -14.66 -5.21
N PHE A 199 2.71 -13.70 -5.64
CA PHE A 199 4.17 -13.89 -5.70
C PHE A 199 4.74 -14.26 -4.33
N MET A 200 4.36 -13.51 -3.27
CA MET A 200 4.84 -13.76 -1.91
C MET A 200 4.33 -15.09 -1.35
N ALA A 201 3.07 -15.46 -1.64
CA ALA A 201 2.50 -16.75 -1.24
C ALA A 201 3.27 -17.93 -1.88
N ILE A 202 3.63 -17.82 -3.16
CA ILE A 202 4.49 -18.80 -3.85
C ILE A 202 5.86 -18.89 -3.16
N LYS A 203 6.46 -17.76 -2.78
CA LYS A 203 7.75 -17.73 -2.08
C LYS A 203 7.69 -18.38 -0.70
N LEU A 204 6.65 -18.07 0.09
CA LEU A 204 6.40 -18.72 1.38
C LEU A 204 6.22 -20.23 1.23
N LYS A 205 5.42 -20.68 0.27
CA LYS A 205 5.22 -22.11 -0.03
C LYS A 205 6.53 -22.80 -0.43
N LYS A 206 7.33 -22.19 -1.32
CA LYS A 206 8.64 -22.74 -1.74
C LYS A 206 9.64 -22.80 -0.59
N ARG A 207 9.54 -21.90 0.38
CA ARG A 207 10.37 -21.91 1.61
C ARG A 207 9.93 -23.00 2.60
N GLY A 208 8.77 -23.63 2.38
CA GLY A 208 8.18 -24.62 3.28
C GLY A 208 7.56 -24.02 4.54
N VAL A 209 7.31 -22.70 4.54
CA VAL A 209 6.70 -21.99 5.68
C VAL A 209 5.27 -22.46 5.87
N LYS A 210 4.99 -22.96 7.07
CA LYS A 210 3.64 -23.38 7.46
C LYS A 210 2.99 -22.28 8.28
N ILE A 211 1.90 -21.74 7.78
CA ILE A 211 1.02 -20.89 8.58
C ILE A 211 0.21 -21.83 9.48
N ASN A 212 0.75 -22.10 10.67
CA ASN A 212 0.14 -22.98 11.67
C ASN A 212 -1.04 -22.27 12.33
N SER A 213 -1.74 -23.00 13.23
CA SER A 213 -2.88 -22.48 13.99
C SER A 213 -2.70 -21.02 14.41
N PHE A 214 -3.71 -20.20 14.15
CA PHE A 214 -3.74 -18.81 14.57
C PHE A 214 -3.57 -18.61 16.08
N ASN A 215 -3.73 -19.66 16.87
CA ASN A 215 -3.48 -19.66 18.32
C ASN A 215 -2.29 -20.58 18.69
N ASN A 216 -1.09 -20.14 18.28
CA ASN A 216 0.16 -20.92 18.45
C ASN A 216 0.95 -20.57 19.74
N GLY A 217 0.31 -19.90 20.71
CA GLY A 217 0.92 -19.50 21.97
C GLY A 217 1.85 -18.27 21.90
N TYR A 218 2.10 -17.71 20.73
CA TYR A 218 2.90 -16.49 20.62
C TYR A 218 2.10 -15.26 21.07
N SER A 219 2.73 -14.33 21.79
CA SER A 219 2.07 -13.18 22.42
C SER A 219 1.71 -12.09 21.39
N LEU A 220 0.41 -11.83 21.19
CA LEU A 220 -0.09 -10.69 20.41
C LEU A 220 0.39 -9.36 21.00
N LYS A 221 0.45 -9.24 22.33
CA LYS A 221 0.94 -8.02 23.01
C LYS A 221 2.33 -7.63 22.54
N LYS A 222 3.22 -8.62 22.32
CA LYS A 222 4.59 -8.38 21.84
C LYS A 222 4.60 -7.80 20.41
N ILE A 223 3.74 -8.34 19.54
CA ILE A 223 3.59 -7.84 18.15
C ILE A 223 3.04 -6.41 18.17
N ILE A 224 1.95 -6.17 18.89
CA ILE A 224 1.29 -4.86 18.97
C ILE A 224 2.24 -3.82 19.58
N ALA A 225 2.91 -4.14 20.68
CA ALA A 225 3.86 -3.22 21.34
C ALA A 225 5.03 -2.84 20.42
N THR A 226 5.42 -3.72 19.50
CA THR A 226 6.50 -3.44 18.55
C THR A 226 5.98 -2.66 17.32
N ALA A 227 4.77 -2.96 16.84
CA ALA A 227 4.17 -2.30 15.68
C ALA A 227 3.63 -0.90 16.01
N PHE A 228 3.07 -0.70 17.21
CA PHE A 228 2.31 0.50 17.60
C PHE A 228 3.09 1.81 17.45
N PRO A 229 4.36 1.96 17.92
CA PRO A 229 5.10 3.21 17.77
C PRO A 229 5.30 3.59 16.29
N VAL A 230 5.57 2.61 15.42
CA VAL A 230 5.73 2.83 13.97
C VAL A 230 4.41 3.23 13.33
N THR A 231 3.31 2.57 13.71
CA THR A 231 1.97 2.90 13.24
C THR A 231 1.56 4.30 13.67
N LEU A 232 1.84 4.68 14.92
CA LEU A 232 1.51 6.00 15.46
C LEU A 232 2.28 7.13 14.74
N SER A 233 3.55 6.92 14.43
CA SER A 233 4.33 7.91 13.67
C SER A 233 3.87 8.02 12.21
N ALA A 234 3.44 6.92 11.61
CA ALA A 234 3.04 6.87 10.22
C ALA A 234 1.67 7.51 9.93
N ILE A 235 0.79 7.69 10.94
CA ILE A 235 -0.59 8.15 10.71
C ILE A 235 -0.70 9.66 10.48
N LEU A 236 0.25 10.45 10.95
CA LEU A 236 0.16 11.92 10.93
C LEU A 236 0.00 12.48 9.52
N LEU A 237 0.80 12.03 8.57
CA LEU A 237 0.74 12.50 7.19
C LEU A 237 -0.55 12.08 6.46
N PRO A 238 -1.02 10.82 6.54
CA PRO A 238 -2.32 10.42 6.01
C PRO A 238 -3.50 11.20 6.60
N LEU A 239 -3.47 11.53 7.90
CA LEU A 239 -4.53 12.36 8.51
C LEU A 239 -4.54 13.78 7.94
N ALA A 240 -3.37 14.42 7.81
CA ALA A 240 -3.27 15.74 7.19
C ALA A 240 -3.80 15.73 5.75
N ARG A 241 -3.38 14.75 4.93
CA ARG A 241 -3.85 14.60 3.55
C ARG A 241 -5.36 14.30 3.47
N ALA A 242 -5.90 13.55 4.42
CA ALA A 242 -7.34 13.32 4.48
C ALA A 242 -8.07 14.63 4.80
N TYR A 243 -7.62 15.39 5.80
CA TYR A 243 -8.17 16.71 6.08
C TYR A 243 -8.16 17.60 4.85
N ASP A 244 -7.03 17.67 4.14
CA ASP A 244 -6.92 18.45 2.89
C ASP A 244 -7.92 17.96 1.83
N SER A 245 -8.09 16.66 1.65
CA SER A 245 -9.01 16.11 0.64
C SER A 245 -10.48 16.43 0.92
N PHE A 246 -10.87 16.48 2.19
CA PHE A 246 -12.23 16.90 2.59
C PHE A 246 -12.45 18.42 2.51
N THR A 247 -11.40 19.20 2.76
CA THR A 247 -11.50 20.67 2.87
C THR A 247 -11.28 21.35 1.53
N VAL A 248 -10.18 21.03 0.84
CA VAL A 248 -9.75 21.77 -0.37
C VAL A 248 -10.74 21.63 -1.50
N ILE A 249 -11.25 20.40 -1.78
CA ILE A 249 -12.22 20.21 -2.86
C ILE A 249 -13.51 21.01 -2.58
N ASN A 250 -14.02 20.95 -1.34
CA ASN A 250 -15.25 21.64 -0.97
C ASN A 250 -15.12 23.17 -1.00
N ILE A 251 -13.96 23.71 -0.60
CA ILE A 251 -13.67 25.14 -0.71
C ILE A 251 -13.53 25.54 -2.18
N LEU A 252 -12.77 24.80 -2.98
CA LEU A 252 -12.58 25.11 -4.40
C LEU A 252 -13.88 25.12 -5.18
N LYS A 253 -14.87 24.32 -4.80
CA LYS A 253 -16.20 24.32 -5.44
C LYS A 253 -16.94 25.64 -5.35
N SER A 254 -16.65 26.48 -4.35
CA SER A 254 -17.24 27.83 -4.26
C SER A 254 -16.62 28.82 -5.25
N TYR A 255 -15.49 28.47 -5.87
CA TYR A 255 -14.75 29.34 -6.79
C TYR A 255 -14.70 28.81 -8.23
N THR A 256 -14.83 27.49 -8.43
CA THR A 256 -14.68 26.87 -9.75
C THR A 256 -15.45 25.57 -9.88
N GLU A 257 -15.99 25.32 -11.06
CA GLU A 257 -16.65 24.03 -11.39
C GLU A 257 -15.62 22.87 -11.50
N ASN A 258 -14.37 23.16 -11.84
CA ASN A 258 -13.31 22.15 -11.99
C ASN A 258 -12.51 21.91 -10.70
N ALA A 259 -13.13 22.03 -9.53
CA ALA A 259 -12.48 21.85 -8.23
C ALA A 259 -11.80 20.48 -8.07
N VAL A 260 -12.47 19.41 -8.50
CA VAL A 260 -11.95 18.03 -8.44
C VAL A 260 -10.73 17.87 -9.34
N GLY A 261 -10.77 18.42 -10.55
CA GLY A 261 -9.65 18.37 -11.49
C GLY A 261 -8.43 19.13 -10.96
N LEU A 262 -8.62 20.31 -10.39
CA LEU A 262 -7.54 21.10 -9.79
C LEU A 262 -6.90 20.38 -8.61
N TYR A 263 -7.70 19.77 -7.72
CA TYR A 263 -7.19 18.94 -6.64
C TYR A 263 -6.39 17.75 -7.18
N GLY A 264 -6.87 17.10 -8.23
CA GLY A 264 -6.17 15.99 -8.88
C GLY A 264 -4.82 16.39 -9.47
N VAL A 265 -4.72 17.55 -10.13
CA VAL A 265 -3.45 18.08 -10.63
C VAL A 265 -2.51 18.46 -9.49
N TYR A 266 -3.01 19.11 -8.45
CA TYR A 266 -2.21 19.47 -7.28
C TYR A 266 -1.58 18.24 -6.62
N THR A 267 -2.39 17.28 -6.21
CA THR A 267 -1.91 16.08 -5.49
C THR A 267 -1.25 15.06 -6.43
N GLY A 268 -1.77 14.94 -7.64
CA GLY A 268 -1.31 13.99 -8.63
C GLY A 268 -0.03 14.40 -9.34
N SER A 269 0.17 15.65 -9.64
CA SER A 269 1.32 16.12 -10.41
C SER A 269 2.26 16.99 -9.57
N VAL A 270 1.75 18.09 -8.99
CA VAL A 270 2.58 19.07 -8.31
C VAL A 270 3.24 18.48 -7.04
N GLU A 271 2.44 17.95 -6.13
CA GLU A 271 2.96 17.36 -4.87
C GLU A 271 3.98 16.24 -5.13
N SER A 272 3.80 15.51 -6.23
CA SER A 272 4.70 14.43 -6.59
C SER A 272 6.06 14.91 -7.06
N VAL A 273 6.09 15.99 -7.85
CA VAL A 273 7.35 16.58 -8.31
C VAL A 273 8.08 17.23 -7.15
N VAL A 274 7.35 17.97 -6.30
CA VAL A 274 7.92 18.61 -5.09
C VAL A 274 8.42 17.57 -4.08
N GLY A 275 7.77 16.40 -4.00
CA GLY A 275 8.17 15.31 -3.10
C GLY A 275 9.40 14.52 -3.55
N VAL A 276 9.83 14.61 -4.82
CA VAL A 276 11.00 13.86 -5.32
C VAL A 276 12.29 14.18 -4.56
N PRO A 277 12.69 15.43 -4.33
CA PRO A 277 13.89 15.74 -3.55
C PRO A 277 13.84 15.15 -2.14
N VAL A 278 12.69 15.28 -1.46
CA VAL A 278 12.49 14.74 -0.11
C VAL A 278 12.59 13.20 -0.08
N ALA A 279 12.18 12.54 -1.14
CA ALA A 279 12.24 11.08 -1.24
C ALA A 279 13.64 10.55 -1.59
N LEU A 280 14.56 11.42 -2.02
CA LEU A 280 15.94 11.08 -2.37
C LEU A 280 16.93 11.35 -1.21
N CYS A 281 16.53 12.17 -0.23
CA CYS A 281 17.27 12.38 1.01
C CYS A 281 16.94 11.32 2.06
#